data_10d7a725f9f80a758cd75edc8ab401db
#
_entry.id   10d7a725f9f80a758cd75edc8ab401db
#
_cell.length_a   1.000
_cell.length_b   1.000
_cell.length_c   1.000
_cell.angle_alpha   90.00
_cell.angle_beta   90.00
_cell.angle_gamma   90.00
#
_symmetry.space_group_name_H-M   'P 1'
#
loop_
_entity.id
_entity.type
_entity.pdbx_description
1 polymer ?
#
loop_
_entity_poly.entity_id
_entity_poly.type
_entity_poly.pdbx_seq_one_letter_code
_entity_poly.pdbx_strand_id
1 'polypeptide(L)'
;MDLDKTNTVGGDGAANAPDLEQARRGQESAPAAGHATKGLAVGHLIRELLLEGVATFLMVFWSCVAALMQEMHHGLTFPTVCLVVALTVAFVLGWMGPAHLNPAVTLTFAAFRYFPWRKLPLYVATQIGASVLACLSVNAIMRPHDDNFYGTVPRPPEAGARLPFLLELLASAVLMIVISTVARSNQSKAVVGIAIGATVGTLGLVIGPVSGGSMNPARSLGPAIVFGRYTSIWIYVVAPVAGMLLGALFNKTVRQSDAIVGFLCGGRGASSRVVVVGRSVTGAPGTN
;
A
#
# COMPACT_ATOMS: atom_id res chain seq x y z
N MET A 1 -13.62 -8.68 87.38
CA MET A 1 -15.04 -9.02 87.32
C MET A 1 -15.23 -9.71 86.03
N ASP A 2 -15.20 -10.93 86.16
CA ASP A 2 -15.89 -12.09 85.51
C ASP A 2 -15.53 -12.38 84.09
N LEU A 3 -14.77 -13.47 83.91
CA LEU A 3 -15.19 -14.89 83.72
C LEU A 3 -15.88 -15.06 82.33
N ASP A 4 -15.65 -15.94 81.51
CA ASP A 4 -15.13 -17.33 81.57
C ASP A 4 -15.47 -18.00 80.23
N LYS A 5 -14.74 -19.06 79.91
CA LYS A 5 -15.09 -20.28 79.18
C LYS A 5 -14.67 -20.38 77.70
N THR A 6 -13.59 -21.05 77.57
CA THR A 6 -13.37 -22.36 76.90
C THR A 6 -14.48 -22.83 75.95
N ASN A 7 -14.12 -23.16 74.73
CA ASN A 7 -14.23 -24.55 74.25
C ASN A 7 -13.42 -24.87 72.99
N THR A 8 -12.66 -25.92 73.12
CA THR A 8 -12.04 -26.75 72.12
C THR A 8 -13.11 -27.38 71.20
N VAL A 9 -12.87 -27.60 69.97
CA VAL A 9 -13.01 -28.87 69.23
C VAL A 9 -12.41 -28.79 67.88
N GLY A 10 -11.61 -29.82 67.54
CA GLY A 10 -10.97 -30.01 66.26
C GLY A 10 -11.94 -30.35 65.12
N GLY A 11 -11.46 -30.17 63.90
CA GLY A 11 -12.20 -30.53 62.71
C GLY A 11 -11.20 -30.65 61.53
N ASP A 12 -10.78 -31.89 61.31
CA ASP A 12 -10.05 -32.26 60.09
C ASP A 12 -10.82 -31.80 58.86
N GLY A 13 -10.22 -30.85 58.15
CA GLY A 13 -10.72 -30.42 56.84
C GLY A 13 -9.99 -31.14 55.72
N ALA A 14 -10.49 -32.28 55.29
CA ALA A 14 -10.07 -32.93 54.06
C ALA A 14 -10.25 -31.94 52.89
N ALA A 15 -9.14 -31.62 52.26
CA ALA A 15 -9.13 -30.83 51.04
C ALA A 15 -9.93 -31.56 49.95
N ASN A 16 -10.99 -30.91 49.47
CA ASN A 16 -11.87 -31.42 48.42
C ASN A 16 -11.12 -31.66 47.10
N ALA A 17 -11.20 -32.85 46.59
CA ALA A 17 -10.65 -33.35 45.31
C ALA A 17 -11.23 -32.74 44.01
N PRO A 18 -12.14 -31.74 43.98
CA PRO A 18 -12.60 -31.12 42.72
C PRO A 18 -11.63 -30.10 42.11
N ASP A 19 -10.71 -29.51 42.87
CA ASP A 19 -9.86 -28.42 42.38
C ASP A 19 -8.73 -28.88 41.43
N LEU A 20 -8.30 -30.13 41.53
CA LEU A 20 -7.23 -30.67 40.67
C LEU A 20 -7.74 -31.08 39.28
N GLU A 21 -9.01 -31.41 39.15
CA GLU A 21 -9.61 -31.81 37.89
C GLU A 21 -10.03 -30.58 37.05
N GLN A 22 -10.41 -29.47 37.71
CA GLN A 22 -10.64 -28.19 37.06
C GLN A 22 -9.35 -27.54 36.53
N ALA A 23 -8.25 -27.68 37.29
CA ALA A 23 -6.92 -27.22 36.85
C ALA A 23 -6.38 -28.01 35.63
N ARG A 24 -6.69 -29.32 35.54
CA ARG A 24 -6.33 -30.16 34.38
C ARG A 24 -7.14 -29.84 33.12
N ARG A 25 -8.42 -29.53 33.26
CA ARG A 25 -9.28 -29.11 32.13
C ARG A 25 -8.92 -27.73 31.58
N GLY A 26 -8.35 -26.84 32.41
CA GLY A 26 -7.86 -25.53 31.97
C GLY A 26 -6.54 -25.61 31.18
N GLN A 27 -5.81 -26.70 31.28
CA GLN A 27 -4.49 -26.85 30.65
C GLN A 27 -4.54 -27.58 29.28
N GLU A 28 -5.64 -28.27 28.96
CA GLU A 28 -5.83 -28.96 27.68
C GLU A 28 -6.44 -28.11 26.57
N SER A 29 -6.89 -26.88 26.84
CA SER A 29 -7.50 -25.99 25.85
C SER A 29 -6.57 -24.96 25.23
N ALA A 30 -5.28 -24.91 25.59
CA ALA A 30 -4.31 -23.91 25.14
C ALA A 30 -3.78 -24.06 23.69
N PRO A 31 -3.72 -25.26 23.05
CA PRO A 31 -3.21 -25.36 21.67
C PRO A 31 -4.18 -24.89 20.60
N ALA A 32 -5.49 -24.93 20.80
CA ALA A 32 -6.48 -24.56 19.79
C ALA A 32 -6.55 -23.06 19.49
N ALA A 33 -6.36 -22.20 20.49
CA ALA A 33 -6.41 -20.75 20.34
C ALA A 33 -5.22 -20.21 19.49
N GLY A 34 -4.03 -20.78 19.65
CA GLY A 34 -2.84 -20.39 18.90
C GLY A 34 -2.89 -20.78 17.42
N HIS A 35 -3.57 -21.88 17.06
CA HIS A 35 -3.75 -22.31 15.68
C HIS A 35 -4.83 -21.48 14.97
N ALA A 36 -5.92 -21.15 15.66
CA ALA A 36 -6.99 -20.30 15.12
C ALA A 36 -6.49 -18.88 14.82
N THR A 37 -5.68 -18.29 15.69
CA THR A 37 -5.09 -16.96 15.47
C THR A 37 -4.08 -16.93 14.33
N LYS A 38 -3.26 -17.98 14.19
CA LYS A 38 -2.33 -18.13 13.05
C LYS A 38 -3.09 -18.31 11.73
N GLY A 39 -4.12 -19.12 11.69
CA GLY A 39 -4.96 -19.33 10.50
C GLY A 39 -5.63 -18.03 10.06
N LEU A 40 -6.17 -17.24 10.98
CA LEU A 40 -6.76 -15.95 10.69
C LEU A 40 -5.73 -14.95 10.14
N ALA A 41 -4.53 -14.90 10.70
CA ALA A 41 -3.44 -14.04 10.20
C ALA A 41 -3.00 -14.40 8.78
N VAL A 42 -2.92 -15.70 8.45
CA VAL A 42 -2.62 -16.18 7.09
C VAL A 42 -3.75 -15.82 6.14
N GLY A 43 -5.02 -15.98 6.53
CA GLY A 43 -6.17 -15.58 5.72
C GLY A 43 -6.18 -14.07 5.40
N HIS A 44 -5.84 -13.23 6.35
CA HIS A 44 -5.69 -11.77 6.12
C HIS A 44 -4.57 -11.47 5.12
N LEU A 45 -3.41 -12.13 5.24
CA LEU A 45 -2.30 -11.94 4.31
C LEU A 45 -2.68 -12.38 2.88
N ILE A 46 -3.32 -13.54 2.73
CA ILE A 46 -3.79 -14.00 1.42
C ILE A 46 -4.75 -12.99 0.80
N ARG A 47 -5.71 -12.47 1.56
CA ARG A 47 -6.63 -11.43 1.08
C ARG A 47 -5.90 -10.16 0.65
N GLU A 48 -4.92 -9.69 1.42
CA GLU A 48 -4.10 -8.52 1.06
C GLU A 48 -3.36 -8.75 -0.26
N LEU A 49 -2.71 -9.92 -0.42
CA LEU A 49 -1.96 -10.26 -1.64
C LEU A 49 -2.88 -10.42 -2.85
N LEU A 50 -4.06 -11.01 -2.69
CA LEU A 50 -5.05 -11.10 -3.77
C LEU A 50 -5.52 -9.72 -4.22
N LEU A 51 -5.83 -8.81 -3.28
CA LEU A 51 -6.22 -7.44 -3.61
C LEU A 51 -5.08 -6.70 -4.33
N GLU A 52 -3.84 -6.81 -3.83
CA GLU A 52 -2.66 -6.22 -4.45
C GLU A 52 -2.44 -6.76 -5.86
N GLY A 53 -2.57 -8.08 -6.04
CA GLY A 53 -2.40 -8.75 -7.34
C GLY A 53 -3.47 -8.30 -8.35
N VAL A 54 -4.75 -8.33 -7.98
CA VAL A 54 -5.84 -7.89 -8.87
C VAL A 54 -5.70 -6.41 -9.21
N ALA A 55 -5.39 -5.59 -8.22
CA ALA A 55 -5.19 -4.15 -8.41
C ALA A 55 -4.04 -3.84 -9.38
N THR A 56 -2.89 -4.50 -9.20
CA THR A 56 -1.73 -4.37 -10.09
C THR A 56 -2.03 -4.92 -11.49
N PHE A 57 -2.68 -6.06 -11.57
CA PHE A 57 -3.11 -6.64 -12.85
C PHE A 57 -3.98 -5.65 -13.64
N LEU A 58 -5.02 -5.10 -13.04
CA LEU A 58 -5.93 -4.16 -13.72
C LEU A 58 -5.18 -2.90 -14.18
N MET A 59 -4.33 -2.33 -13.33
CA MET A 59 -3.54 -1.16 -13.68
C MET A 59 -2.64 -1.43 -14.89
N VAL A 60 -1.89 -2.54 -14.89
CA VAL A 60 -0.96 -2.86 -15.97
C VAL A 60 -1.72 -3.27 -17.23
N PHE A 61 -2.76 -4.09 -17.10
CA PHE A 61 -3.58 -4.55 -18.23
C PHE A 61 -4.14 -3.37 -19.04
N TRP A 62 -4.87 -2.46 -18.37
CA TRP A 62 -5.46 -1.32 -19.07
C TRP A 62 -4.43 -0.31 -19.59
N SER A 63 -3.29 -0.16 -18.89
CA SER A 63 -2.18 0.66 -19.39
C SER A 63 -1.60 0.10 -20.69
N CYS A 64 -1.42 -1.22 -20.76
CA CYS A 64 -0.88 -1.88 -21.95
C CYS A 64 -1.89 -1.90 -23.10
N VAL A 65 -3.17 -2.18 -22.82
CA VAL A 65 -4.24 -2.10 -23.83
C VAL A 65 -4.34 -0.69 -24.41
N ALA A 66 -4.34 0.33 -23.58
CA ALA A 66 -4.41 1.72 -24.05
C ALA A 66 -3.20 2.10 -24.94
N ALA A 67 -2.00 1.66 -24.56
CA ALA A 67 -0.80 1.88 -25.36
C ALA A 67 -0.89 1.16 -26.73
N LEU A 68 -1.36 -0.08 -26.77
CA LEU A 68 -1.58 -0.81 -28.01
C LEU A 68 -2.67 -0.18 -28.88
N MET A 69 -3.77 0.29 -28.28
CA MET A 69 -4.83 0.99 -29.03
C MET A 69 -4.32 2.26 -29.70
N GLN A 70 -3.39 2.97 -29.05
CA GLN A 70 -2.72 4.11 -29.64
C GLN A 70 -1.83 3.71 -30.84
N GLU A 71 -1.05 2.64 -30.67
CA GLU A 71 -0.04 2.23 -31.65
C GLU A 71 -0.64 1.48 -32.84
N MET A 72 -1.52 0.51 -32.60
CA MET A 72 -2.04 -0.37 -33.65
C MET A 72 -3.22 0.21 -34.43
N HIS A 73 -4.08 0.96 -33.76
CA HIS A 73 -5.35 1.41 -34.33
C HIS A 73 -5.45 2.91 -34.49
N HIS A 74 -4.48 3.67 -33.98
CA HIS A 74 -4.54 5.14 -33.91
C HIS A 74 -5.85 5.67 -33.30
N GLY A 75 -6.54 4.81 -32.56
CA GLY A 75 -7.83 5.11 -31.93
C GLY A 75 -7.73 5.96 -30.68
N LEU A 76 -6.56 6.02 -30.06
CA LEU A 76 -6.27 6.85 -28.90
C LEU A 76 -5.08 7.76 -29.16
N THR A 77 -5.16 8.97 -28.61
CA THR A 77 -4.01 9.87 -28.55
C THR A 77 -3.19 9.62 -27.28
N PHE A 78 -1.95 10.03 -27.23
CA PHE A 78 -1.11 9.87 -26.04
C PHE A 78 -1.74 10.49 -24.77
N PRO A 79 -2.32 11.70 -24.78
CA PRO A 79 -3.06 12.23 -23.64
C PRO A 79 -4.23 11.33 -23.18
N THR A 80 -4.93 10.71 -24.12
CA THR A 80 -6.03 9.78 -23.80
C THR A 80 -5.51 8.52 -23.12
N VAL A 81 -4.34 8.00 -23.55
CA VAL A 81 -3.68 6.87 -22.85
C VAL A 81 -3.36 7.24 -21.39
N CYS A 82 -2.78 8.43 -21.17
CA CYS A 82 -2.50 8.92 -19.82
C CYS A 82 -3.79 9.07 -18.98
N LEU A 83 -4.87 9.51 -19.59
CA LEU A 83 -6.18 9.61 -18.94
C LEU A 83 -6.72 8.21 -18.55
N VAL A 84 -6.61 7.20 -19.42
CA VAL A 84 -7.02 5.82 -19.11
C VAL A 84 -6.24 5.31 -17.91
N VAL A 85 -4.92 5.53 -17.87
CA VAL A 85 -4.08 5.12 -16.72
C VAL A 85 -4.52 5.86 -15.45
N ALA A 86 -4.74 7.18 -15.53
CA ALA A 86 -5.20 7.98 -14.40
C ALA A 86 -6.52 7.47 -13.82
N LEU A 87 -7.50 7.23 -14.68
CA LEU A 87 -8.83 6.74 -14.29
C LEU A 87 -8.76 5.32 -13.73
N THR A 88 -7.92 4.45 -14.30
CA THR A 88 -7.74 3.09 -13.81
C THR A 88 -7.15 3.10 -12.39
N VAL A 89 -6.10 3.89 -12.15
CA VAL A 89 -5.50 4.03 -10.81
C VAL A 89 -6.52 4.63 -9.83
N ALA A 90 -7.25 5.67 -10.24
CA ALA A 90 -8.28 6.30 -9.42
C ALA A 90 -9.39 5.30 -9.04
N PHE A 91 -9.87 4.51 -9.99
CA PHE A 91 -10.88 3.47 -9.77
C PHE A 91 -10.37 2.38 -8.83
N VAL A 92 -9.20 1.81 -9.10
CA VAL A 92 -8.64 0.73 -8.31
C VAL A 92 -8.44 1.16 -6.86
N LEU A 93 -7.80 2.30 -6.60
CA LEU A 93 -7.54 2.79 -5.25
C LEU A 93 -8.81 3.29 -4.56
N GLY A 94 -9.71 3.91 -5.29
CA GLY A 94 -10.96 4.47 -4.77
C GLY A 94 -11.99 3.40 -4.41
N TRP A 95 -12.06 2.33 -5.19
CA TRP A 95 -13.07 1.27 -5.05
C TRP A 95 -12.55 0.05 -4.29
N MET A 96 -11.41 -0.53 -4.72
CA MET A 96 -10.87 -1.77 -4.13
C MET A 96 -10.21 -1.51 -2.76
N GLY A 97 -9.77 -0.29 -2.51
CA GLY A 97 -9.12 0.10 -1.26
C GLY A 97 -7.60 0.22 -1.39
N PRO A 98 -6.90 0.32 -0.25
CA PRO A 98 -5.48 0.59 -0.27
C PRO A 98 -4.69 -0.58 -0.88
N ALA A 99 -4.07 -0.33 -2.01
CA ALA A 99 -3.08 -1.19 -2.65
C ALA A 99 -1.86 -0.35 -3.03
N HIS A 100 -0.69 -0.97 -3.08
CA HIS A 100 0.54 -0.26 -3.40
C HIS A 100 0.77 -0.18 -4.92
N LEU A 101 0.39 -1.21 -5.68
CA LEU A 101 0.49 -1.31 -7.15
C LEU A 101 1.92 -1.22 -7.70
N ASN A 102 2.93 -1.06 -6.82
CA ASN A 102 4.23 -0.56 -7.21
C ASN A 102 5.30 -1.02 -6.21
N PRO A 103 6.32 -1.77 -6.65
CA PRO A 103 7.43 -2.18 -5.80
C PRO A 103 8.17 -1.03 -5.12
N ALA A 104 8.34 0.11 -5.82
CA ALA A 104 9.01 1.26 -5.26
C ALA A 104 8.21 1.93 -4.13
N VAL A 105 6.87 1.98 -4.25
CA VAL A 105 5.96 2.41 -3.16
C VAL A 105 6.06 1.46 -1.97
N THR A 106 5.98 0.15 -2.23
CA THR A 106 6.03 -0.87 -1.16
C THR A 106 7.33 -0.81 -0.40
N LEU A 107 8.46 -0.71 -1.11
CA LEU A 107 9.79 -0.56 -0.52
C LEU A 107 9.90 0.73 0.32
N THR A 108 9.41 1.84 -0.22
CA THR A 108 9.45 3.12 0.47
C THR A 108 8.62 3.09 1.75
N PHE A 109 7.43 2.50 1.72
CA PHE A 109 6.62 2.32 2.93
C PHE A 109 7.32 1.43 3.98
N ALA A 110 8.02 0.38 3.54
CA ALA A 110 8.80 -0.46 4.44
C ALA A 110 10.00 0.31 5.04
N ALA A 111 10.74 1.08 4.22
CA ALA A 111 11.88 1.87 4.66
C ALA A 111 11.49 2.94 5.70
N PHE A 112 10.31 3.55 5.56
CA PHE A 112 9.78 4.53 6.50
C PHE A 112 8.92 3.93 7.61
N ARG A 113 8.92 2.58 7.75
CA ARG A 113 8.21 1.82 8.80
C ARG A 113 6.69 1.92 8.78
N TYR A 114 6.10 2.23 7.63
CA TYR A 114 4.64 2.21 7.42
C TYR A 114 4.13 0.86 6.96
N PHE A 115 5.06 -0.03 6.57
CA PHE A 115 4.77 -1.36 6.09
C PHE A 115 5.79 -2.37 6.65
N PRO A 116 5.38 -3.59 7.05
CA PRO A 116 6.29 -4.55 7.64
C PRO A 116 7.22 -5.18 6.58
N TRP A 117 8.53 -5.13 6.81
CA TRP A 117 9.57 -5.69 5.93
C TRP A 117 9.33 -7.15 5.55
N ARG A 118 8.74 -7.94 6.47
CA ARG A 118 8.45 -9.37 6.23
C ARG A 118 7.46 -9.59 5.09
N LYS A 119 6.55 -8.64 4.83
CA LYS A 119 5.58 -8.72 3.73
C LYS A 119 6.14 -8.20 2.41
N LEU A 120 7.22 -7.41 2.42
CA LEU A 120 7.80 -6.78 1.24
C LEU A 120 8.08 -7.76 0.10
N PRO A 121 8.80 -8.89 0.30
CA PRO A 121 9.10 -9.83 -0.79
C PRO A 121 7.83 -10.40 -1.43
N LEU A 122 6.82 -10.70 -0.63
CA LEU A 122 5.56 -11.26 -1.11
C LEU A 122 4.79 -10.24 -1.96
N TYR A 123 4.73 -8.97 -1.51
CA TYR A 123 4.08 -7.90 -2.28
C TYR A 123 4.79 -7.66 -3.60
N VAL A 124 6.12 -7.54 -3.60
CA VAL A 124 6.91 -7.34 -4.82
C VAL A 124 6.72 -8.50 -5.80
N ALA A 125 6.78 -9.75 -5.31
CA ALA A 125 6.54 -10.93 -6.14
C ALA A 125 5.12 -10.94 -6.72
N THR A 126 4.11 -10.59 -5.93
CA THR A 126 2.71 -10.49 -6.37
C THR A 126 2.55 -9.40 -7.43
N GLN A 127 3.14 -8.22 -7.23
CA GLN A 127 3.07 -7.11 -8.18
C GLN A 127 3.74 -7.45 -9.53
N ILE A 128 4.93 -8.05 -9.49
CA ILE A 128 5.63 -8.46 -10.72
C ILE A 128 4.86 -9.60 -11.41
N GLY A 129 4.43 -10.62 -10.66
CA GLY A 129 3.65 -11.73 -11.20
C GLY A 129 2.33 -11.28 -11.83
N ALA A 130 1.61 -10.36 -11.17
CA ALA A 130 0.37 -9.78 -11.68
C ALA A 130 0.63 -8.94 -12.96
N SER A 131 1.74 -8.22 -13.02
CA SER A 131 2.14 -7.46 -14.21
C SER A 131 2.46 -8.39 -15.39
N VAL A 132 3.20 -9.47 -15.17
CA VAL A 132 3.48 -10.48 -16.19
C VAL A 132 2.18 -11.12 -16.68
N LEU A 133 1.29 -11.51 -15.76
CA LEU A 133 0.00 -12.10 -16.10
C LEU A 133 -0.87 -11.13 -16.92
N ALA A 134 -0.87 -9.84 -16.57
CA ALA A 134 -1.57 -8.80 -17.33
C ALA A 134 -1.05 -8.72 -18.77
N CYS A 135 0.28 -8.70 -18.95
CA CYS A 135 0.90 -8.65 -20.29
C CYS A 135 0.62 -9.91 -21.10
N LEU A 136 0.69 -11.10 -20.50
CA LEU A 136 0.32 -12.35 -21.17
C LEU A 136 -1.15 -12.33 -21.60
N SER A 137 -2.05 -11.79 -20.77
CA SER A 137 -3.47 -11.64 -21.10
C SER A 137 -3.67 -10.66 -22.25
N VAL A 138 -2.94 -9.53 -22.27
CA VAL A 138 -2.97 -8.57 -23.38
C VAL A 138 -2.54 -9.25 -24.68
N ASN A 139 -1.41 -9.99 -24.67
CA ASN A 139 -0.93 -10.70 -25.85
C ASN A 139 -1.93 -11.75 -26.34
N ALA A 140 -2.56 -12.50 -25.45
CA ALA A 140 -3.56 -13.52 -25.81
C ALA A 140 -4.82 -12.91 -26.45
N ILE A 141 -5.26 -11.74 -25.99
CA ILE A 141 -6.49 -11.09 -26.44
C ILE A 141 -6.24 -10.24 -27.69
N MET A 142 -5.20 -9.38 -27.63
CA MET A 142 -4.94 -8.36 -28.64
C MET A 142 -4.08 -8.86 -29.80
N ARG A 143 -3.30 -9.93 -29.58
CA ARG A 143 -2.38 -10.54 -30.56
C ARG A 143 -1.51 -9.48 -31.28
N PRO A 144 -0.76 -8.64 -30.54
CA PRO A 144 0.09 -7.63 -31.13
C PRO A 144 1.19 -8.30 -31.98
N HIS A 145 1.66 -7.58 -33.00
CA HIS A 145 2.88 -8.00 -33.72
C HIS A 145 4.09 -7.83 -32.79
N ASP A 146 5.17 -8.57 -33.07
CA ASP A 146 6.40 -8.53 -32.26
C ASP A 146 7.00 -7.12 -32.11
N ASP A 147 6.76 -6.23 -33.09
CA ASP A 147 7.23 -4.85 -33.06
C ASP A 147 6.43 -3.94 -32.12
N ASN A 148 5.19 -4.31 -31.80
CA ASN A 148 4.31 -3.52 -30.92
C ASN A 148 4.67 -3.69 -29.44
N PHE A 149 5.75 -3.04 -29.02
CA PHE A 149 6.20 -3.10 -27.63
C PHE A 149 5.53 -2.02 -26.76
N TYR A 150 4.58 -2.42 -25.96
CA TYR A 150 3.86 -1.54 -25.03
C TYR A 150 4.54 -1.35 -23.66
N GLY A 151 5.81 -1.75 -23.54
CA GLY A 151 6.64 -1.49 -22.36
C GLY A 151 7.22 -0.07 -22.36
N THR A 152 8.02 0.20 -21.33
CA THR A 152 8.69 1.50 -21.18
C THR A 152 10.11 1.42 -21.69
N VAL A 153 10.46 2.37 -22.57
CA VAL A 153 11.80 2.56 -23.10
C VAL A 153 12.08 4.05 -23.27
N PRO A 154 13.35 4.50 -23.17
CA PRO A 154 13.72 5.86 -23.51
C PRO A 154 13.38 6.20 -24.97
N ARG A 155 12.94 7.43 -25.21
CA ARG A 155 12.57 7.91 -26.55
C ARG A 155 13.18 9.31 -26.79
N PRO A 156 13.82 9.59 -27.94
CA PRO A 156 14.27 8.57 -28.89
C PRO A 156 15.37 7.68 -28.27
N PRO A 157 15.62 6.49 -28.78
CA PRO A 157 16.60 5.56 -28.20
C PRO A 157 18.01 6.16 -28.07
N GLU A 158 18.36 7.09 -28.94
CA GLU A 158 19.67 7.77 -29.00
C GLU A 158 19.83 8.89 -27.95
N ALA A 159 18.74 9.32 -27.30
CA ALA A 159 18.77 10.43 -26.31
C ALA A 159 19.57 10.14 -25.04
N GLY A 160 20.06 8.90 -24.91
CA GLY A 160 20.84 8.46 -23.74
C GLY A 160 19.98 8.26 -22.49
N ALA A 161 20.60 7.76 -21.44
CA ALA A 161 19.91 7.35 -20.21
C ALA A 161 19.66 8.50 -19.21
N ARG A 162 20.39 9.63 -19.33
CA ARG A 162 20.38 10.67 -18.29
C ARG A 162 19.02 11.35 -18.12
N LEU A 163 18.46 11.87 -19.21
CA LEU A 163 17.20 12.60 -19.15
C LEU A 163 16.02 11.70 -18.75
N PRO A 164 15.84 10.51 -19.35
CA PRO A 164 14.83 9.57 -18.88
C PRO A 164 14.97 9.20 -17.38
N PHE A 165 16.21 8.97 -16.91
CA PHE A 165 16.46 8.68 -15.52
C PHE A 165 16.04 9.81 -14.59
N LEU A 166 16.44 11.05 -14.90
CA LEU A 166 16.09 12.23 -14.09
C LEU A 166 14.57 12.47 -14.06
N LEU A 167 13.91 12.32 -15.20
CA LEU A 167 12.46 12.50 -15.28
C LEU A 167 11.70 11.43 -14.48
N GLU A 168 12.09 10.16 -14.59
CA GLU A 168 11.50 9.07 -13.78
C GLU A 168 11.76 9.28 -12.28
N LEU A 169 12.95 9.73 -11.88
CA LEU A 169 13.30 10.03 -10.51
C LEU A 169 12.44 11.17 -9.95
N LEU A 170 12.37 12.30 -10.67
CA LEU A 170 11.60 13.47 -10.23
C LEU A 170 10.10 13.18 -10.18
N ALA A 171 9.55 12.53 -11.20
CA ALA A 171 8.16 12.16 -11.24
C ALA A 171 7.80 11.19 -10.09
N SER A 172 8.65 10.21 -9.83
CA SER A 172 8.45 9.28 -8.71
C SER A 172 8.54 9.99 -7.34
N ALA A 173 9.42 10.99 -7.21
CA ALA A 173 9.48 11.80 -5.99
C ALA A 173 8.19 12.59 -5.77
N VAL A 174 7.69 13.26 -6.82
CA VAL A 174 6.42 14.01 -6.76
C VAL A 174 5.26 13.06 -6.44
N LEU A 175 5.18 11.91 -7.11
CA LEU A 175 4.15 10.90 -6.86
C LEU A 175 4.17 10.46 -5.40
N MET A 176 5.33 10.19 -4.82
CA MET A 176 5.43 9.76 -3.43
C MET A 176 5.10 10.87 -2.43
N ILE A 177 5.39 12.13 -2.73
CA ILE A 177 4.94 13.28 -1.93
C ILE A 177 3.41 13.29 -1.85
N VAL A 178 2.73 13.14 -3.00
CA VAL A 178 1.27 13.08 -3.05
C VAL A 178 0.75 11.86 -2.27
N ILE A 179 1.25 10.67 -2.56
CA ILE A 179 0.84 9.42 -1.86
C ILE A 179 1.00 9.60 -0.35
N SER A 180 2.16 10.07 0.11
CA SER A 180 2.44 10.25 1.54
C SER A 180 1.55 11.29 2.20
N THR A 181 1.11 12.29 1.46
CA THR A 181 0.21 13.33 1.93
C THR A 181 -1.22 12.81 2.05
N VAL A 182 -1.75 12.18 0.97
CA VAL A 182 -3.14 11.72 0.97
C VAL A 182 -3.36 10.48 1.81
N ALA A 183 -2.37 9.59 1.93
CA ALA A 183 -2.47 8.39 2.76
C ALA A 183 -2.67 8.70 4.26
N ARG A 184 -2.32 9.90 4.69
CA ARG A 184 -2.47 10.37 6.07
C ARG A 184 -3.63 11.35 6.24
N SER A 185 -4.25 11.76 5.15
CA SER A 185 -5.40 12.64 5.21
C SER A 185 -6.64 11.84 5.64
N ASN A 186 -7.58 12.51 6.29
CA ASN A 186 -8.86 11.90 6.66
C ASN A 186 -9.86 11.96 5.49
N GLN A 187 -9.36 11.80 4.26
CA GLN A 187 -10.17 11.86 3.04
C GLN A 187 -10.80 10.50 2.72
N SER A 188 -11.88 10.52 1.97
CA SER A 188 -12.48 9.30 1.46
C SER A 188 -11.54 8.56 0.50
N LYS A 189 -11.68 7.25 0.39
CA LYS A 189 -10.89 6.44 -0.56
C LYS A 189 -11.01 6.95 -2.00
N ALA A 190 -12.18 7.44 -2.38
CA ALA A 190 -12.41 8.01 -3.72
C ALA A 190 -11.53 9.24 -3.96
N VAL A 191 -11.47 10.17 -3.01
CA VAL A 191 -10.61 11.37 -3.11
C VAL A 191 -9.13 10.97 -3.17
N VAL A 192 -8.70 10.01 -2.34
CA VAL A 192 -7.32 9.48 -2.37
C VAL A 192 -7.01 8.86 -3.73
N GLY A 193 -7.91 8.02 -4.25
CA GLY A 193 -7.74 7.40 -5.56
C GLY A 193 -7.67 8.43 -6.69
N ILE A 194 -8.55 9.42 -6.71
CA ILE A 194 -8.54 10.50 -7.70
C ILE A 194 -7.24 11.30 -7.64
N ALA A 195 -6.78 11.68 -6.44
CA ALA A 195 -5.55 12.46 -6.29
C ALA A 195 -4.33 11.70 -6.81
N ILE A 196 -4.19 10.41 -6.47
CA ILE A 196 -3.07 9.58 -6.93
C ILE A 196 -3.20 9.31 -8.43
N GLY A 197 -4.38 8.94 -8.92
CA GLY A 197 -4.62 8.68 -10.34
C GLY A 197 -4.35 9.91 -11.21
N ALA A 198 -4.86 11.08 -10.83
CA ALA A 198 -4.60 12.33 -11.52
C ALA A 198 -3.09 12.66 -11.54
N THR A 199 -2.39 12.42 -10.43
CA THR A 199 -0.93 12.61 -10.37
C THR A 199 -0.20 11.68 -11.34
N VAL A 200 -0.54 10.38 -11.35
CA VAL A 200 0.06 9.40 -12.27
C VAL A 200 -0.17 9.79 -13.72
N GLY A 201 -1.41 10.15 -14.09
CA GLY A 201 -1.72 10.56 -15.46
C GLY A 201 -1.03 11.84 -15.88
N THR A 202 -1.01 12.87 -15.02
CA THR A 202 -0.33 14.15 -15.31
C THR A 202 1.18 13.95 -15.48
N LEU A 203 1.81 13.23 -14.55
CA LEU A 203 3.24 12.92 -14.64
C LEU A 203 3.55 12.07 -15.87
N GLY A 204 2.73 11.04 -16.15
CA GLY A 204 2.84 10.22 -17.34
C GLY A 204 2.77 11.06 -18.63
N LEU A 205 1.85 12.04 -18.69
CA LEU A 205 1.71 12.94 -19.82
C LEU A 205 2.99 13.79 -20.05
N VAL A 206 3.61 14.25 -18.98
CA VAL A 206 4.81 15.11 -19.06
C VAL A 206 6.07 14.31 -19.41
N ILE A 207 6.31 13.17 -18.71
CA ILE A 207 7.57 12.44 -18.87
C ILE A 207 7.51 11.33 -19.93
N GLY A 208 6.30 10.87 -20.27
CA GLY A 208 6.09 9.73 -21.16
C GLY A 208 6.70 9.87 -22.56
N PRO A 209 6.64 11.05 -23.21
CA PRO A 209 7.29 11.24 -24.52
C PRO A 209 8.80 11.00 -24.50
N VAL A 210 9.45 11.11 -23.35
CA VAL A 210 10.91 10.96 -23.20
C VAL A 210 11.28 9.63 -22.53
N SER A 211 10.60 9.26 -21.43
CA SER A 211 10.95 8.09 -20.63
C SER A 211 10.01 6.89 -20.82
N GLY A 212 8.86 7.09 -21.44
CA GLY A 212 7.79 6.11 -21.45
C GLY A 212 6.86 6.18 -20.22
N GLY A 213 7.17 7.04 -19.21
CA GLY A 213 6.26 7.35 -18.10
C GLY A 213 5.96 6.18 -17.17
N SER A 214 6.98 5.54 -16.61
CA SER A 214 6.80 4.36 -15.78
C SER A 214 6.44 4.67 -14.34
N MET A 215 7.35 5.32 -13.61
CA MET A 215 7.29 5.56 -12.15
C MET A 215 7.07 4.29 -11.31
N ASN A 216 7.15 3.11 -11.94
CA ASN A 216 6.75 1.84 -11.33
C ASN A 216 7.55 0.65 -11.89
N PRO A 217 8.42 0.01 -11.10
CA PRO A 217 9.17 -1.16 -11.56
C PRO A 217 8.29 -2.30 -12.10
N ALA A 218 7.13 -2.59 -11.49
CA ALA A 218 6.26 -3.66 -11.97
C ALA A 218 5.65 -3.33 -13.34
N ARG A 219 5.28 -2.05 -13.58
CA ARG A 219 4.75 -1.57 -14.87
C ARG A 219 5.77 -1.78 -16.01
N SER A 220 7.07 -1.69 -15.72
CA SER A 220 8.14 -1.85 -16.71
C SER A 220 8.62 -3.28 -16.84
N LEU A 221 8.76 -4.00 -15.71
CA LEU A 221 9.28 -5.37 -15.70
C LEU A 221 8.32 -6.38 -16.37
N GLY A 222 7.00 -6.23 -16.19
CA GLY A 222 6.04 -7.16 -16.81
C GLY A 222 6.19 -7.26 -18.32
N PRO A 223 6.06 -6.14 -19.07
CA PRO A 223 6.27 -6.16 -20.52
C PRO A 223 7.70 -6.58 -20.91
N ALA A 224 8.72 -6.12 -20.15
CA ALA A 224 10.12 -6.49 -20.43
C ALA A 224 10.35 -8.00 -20.37
N ILE A 225 9.77 -8.67 -19.38
CA ILE A 225 9.86 -10.13 -19.18
C ILE A 225 9.11 -10.86 -20.32
N VAL A 226 7.89 -10.43 -20.64
CA VAL A 226 7.04 -11.10 -21.62
C VAL A 226 7.59 -10.99 -23.04
N PHE A 227 8.19 -9.85 -23.38
CA PHE A 227 8.81 -9.64 -24.71
C PHE A 227 10.31 -9.97 -24.76
N GLY A 228 10.95 -10.28 -23.63
CA GLY A 228 12.40 -10.47 -23.56
C GLY A 228 13.19 -9.19 -23.87
N ARG A 229 12.58 -8.00 -23.71
CA ARG A 229 13.18 -6.71 -24.06
C ARG A 229 13.54 -5.91 -22.81
N TYR A 230 14.83 -5.81 -22.50
CA TYR A 230 15.35 -5.20 -21.28
C TYR A 230 16.14 -3.91 -21.51
N THR A 231 15.96 -3.27 -22.65
CA THR A 231 16.66 -2.01 -22.99
C THR A 231 16.44 -0.96 -21.92
N SER A 232 17.52 -0.53 -21.27
CA SER A 232 17.52 0.48 -20.21
C SER A 232 16.58 0.18 -19.03
N ILE A 233 16.22 -1.07 -18.79
CA ILE A 233 15.28 -1.47 -17.72
C ILE A 233 15.71 -1.01 -16.32
N TRP A 234 17.02 -0.89 -16.10
CA TRP A 234 17.58 -0.39 -14.85
C TRP A 234 17.08 1.01 -14.47
N ILE A 235 16.79 1.89 -15.46
CA ILE A 235 16.22 3.22 -15.22
C ILE A 235 14.91 3.09 -14.47
N TYR A 236 14.04 2.19 -14.90
CA TYR A 236 12.69 1.98 -14.36
C TYR A 236 12.63 1.20 -13.06
N VAL A 237 13.77 0.69 -12.61
CA VAL A 237 13.92 0.09 -11.28
C VAL A 237 14.57 1.09 -10.33
N VAL A 238 15.71 1.67 -10.71
CA VAL A 238 16.52 2.49 -9.82
C VAL A 238 15.92 3.89 -9.63
N ALA A 239 15.51 4.56 -10.72
CA ALA A 239 15.00 5.93 -10.64
C ALA A 239 13.69 6.02 -9.83
N PRO A 240 12.66 5.15 -10.03
CA PRO A 240 11.46 5.18 -9.21
C PRO A 240 11.74 4.90 -7.73
N VAL A 241 12.60 3.94 -7.42
CA VAL A 241 12.94 3.63 -6.02
C VAL A 241 13.64 4.83 -5.37
N ALA A 242 14.66 5.38 -6.01
CA ALA A 242 15.38 6.55 -5.48
C ALA A 242 14.46 7.77 -5.36
N GLY A 243 13.65 8.05 -6.38
CA GLY A 243 12.71 9.16 -6.40
C GLY A 243 11.68 9.06 -5.28
N MET A 244 11.08 7.89 -5.08
CA MET A 244 10.09 7.70 -4.01
C MET A 244 10.70 7.81 -2.61
N LEU A 245 11.91 7.30 -2.40
CA LEU A 245 12.61 7.49 -1.13
C LEU A 245 12.88 8.98 -0.86
N LEU A 246 13.32 9.74 -1.88
CA LEU A 246 13.53 11.19 -1.78
C LEU A 246 12.20 11.93 -1.50
N GLY A 247 11.12 11.59 -2.21
CA GLY A 247 9.81 12.19 -1.99
C GLY A 247 9.24 11.94 -0.60
N ALA A 248 9.41 10.73 -0.07
CA ALA A 248 9.00 10.38 1.29
C ALA A 248 9.85 11.12 2.33
N LEU A 249 11.17 11.22 2.11
CA LEU A 249 12.08 11.97 2.97
C LEU A 249 11.72 13.46 3.00
N PHE A 250 11.50 14.07 1.82
CA PHE A 250 11.06 15.46 1.72
C PHE A 250 9.76 15.70 2.50
N ASN A 251 8.74 14.87 2.28
CA ASN A 251 7.47 14.99 3.00
C ASN A 251 7.66 14.87 4.53
N LYS A 252 8.51 13.94 4.98
CA LYS A 252 8.82 13.77 6.40
C LYS A 252 9.51 15.01 6.97
N THR A 253 10.49 15.59 6.25
CA THR A 253 11.26 16.77 6.67
C THR A 253 10.38 18.01 6.76
N VAL A 254 9.55 18.27 5.74
CA VAL A 254 8.63 19.42 5.74
C VAL A 254 7.69 19.35 6.95
N ARG A 255 7.11 18.18 7.23
CA ARG A 255 6.21 18.01 8.38
C ARG A 255 6.91 18.14 9.74
N GLN A 256 8.18 17.75 9.84
CA GLN A 256 8.96 17.97 11.05
C GLN A 256 9.25 19.46 11.23
N SER A 257 9.49 20.20 10.14
CA SER A 257 9.68 21.65 10.17
C SER A 257 8.42 22.37 10.63
N ASP A 258 7.23 21.96 10.15
CA ASP A 258 5.94 22.53 10.60
C ASP A 258 5.73 22.35 12.11
N ALA A 259 6.10 21.18 12.64
CA ALA A 259 6.05 20.93 14.09
C ALA A 259 7.03 21.81 14.87
N ILE A 260 8.25 22.00 14.35
CA ILE A 260 9.27 22.88 14.95
C ILE A 260 8.82 24.35 14.88
N VAL A 261 8.33 24.80 13.73
CA VAL A 261 7.81 26.16 13.57
C VAL A 261 6.62 26.39 14.48
N GLY A 262 5.69 25.44 14.56
CA GLY A 262 4.57 25.50 15.49
C GLY A 262 5.02 25.58 16.95
N PHE A 263 6.04 24.81 17.35
CA PHE A 263 6.63 24.89 18.67
C PHE A 263 7.31 26.26 18.93
N LEU A 264 8.09 26.78 17.98
CA LEU A 264 8.78 28.05 18.09
C LEU A 264 7.84 29.26 18.04
N CYS A 265 6.79 29.20 17.19
CA CYS A 265 5.80 30.27 17.07
C CYS A 265 4.69 30.17 18.12
N GLY A 266 4.40 28.96 18.62
CA GLY A 266 3.33 28.65 19.58
C GLY A 266 3.71 28.86 21.04
N GLY A 267 4.86 29.44 21.36
CA GLY A 267 5.34 29.73 22.73
C GLY A 267 4.54 30.75 23.53
N ARG A 268 3.35 31.19 23.06
CA ARG A 268 2.35 31.94 23.83
C ARG A 268 0.93 31.47 23.47
N GLY A 269 0.46 30.48 24.23
CA GLY A 269 -0.96 30.22 24.43
C GLY A 269 -1.68 29.43 23.34
N ALA A 270 -1.59 28.12 23.36
CA ALA A 270 -2.71 27.25 23.00
C ALA A 270 -2.51 25.88 23.66
N SER A 271 -3.08 25.73 24.86
CA SER A 271 -3.38 24.44 25.45
C SER A 271 -4.40 23.74 24.55
N SER A 272 -3.93 22.91 23.62
CA SER A 272 -4.80 22.03 22.84
C SER A 272 -5.34 20.96 23.78
N ARG A 273 -6.50 21.21 24.36
CA ARG A 273 -7.32 20.18 25.01
C ARG A 273 -7.66 19.14 23.94
N VAL A 274 -7.03 18.00 24.01
CA VAL A 274 -7.52 16.78 23.38
C VAL A 274 -8.82 16.44 24.09
N VAL A 275 -9.95 16.80 23.49
CA VAL A 275 -11.28 16.34 23.93
C VAL A 275 -11.39 14.88 23.49
N VAL A 276 -11.07 13.98 24.40
CA VAL A 276 -11.48 12.59 24.32
C VAL A 276 -12.98 12.58 24.60
N VAL A 277 -13.80 12.47 23.54
CA VAL A 277 -15.24 12.24 23.67
C VAL A 277 -15.41 10.78 24.13
N GLY A 278 -15.41 10.59 25.46
CA GLY A 278 -15.89 9.38 26.07
C GLY A 278 -17.40 9.29 25.90
N ARG A 279 -17.87 8.25 25.18
CA ARG A 279 -19.28 7.84 25.22
C ARG A 279 -19.61 7.39 26.63
N SER A 280 -20.29 8.21 27.39
CA SER A 280 -20.98 7.78 28.60
C SER A 280 -22.38 7.28 28.19
N VAL A 281 -22.57 5.96 28.36
CA VAL A 281 -23.87 5.34 28.37
C VAL A 281 -24.42 5.55 29.80
N THR A 282 -25.38 6.45 29.97
CA THR A 282 -26.19 6.51 31.16
C THR A 282 -27.61 6.12 30.81
N GLY A 283 -28.00 4.94 31.33
CA GLY A 283 -29.37 4.49 31.37
C GLY A 283 -30.22 5.42 32.23
N ALA A 284 -31.41 5.71 31.77
CA ALA A 284 -32.44 6.35 32.56
C ALA A 284 -33.20 5.30 33.40
N PRO A 285 -33.56 5.59 34.64
CA PRO A 285 -34.66 4.91 35.28
C PRO A 285 -35.96 5.68 35.06
N GLY A 286 -37.02 4.95 34.74
CA GLY A 286 -38.36 5.49 34.68
C GLY A 286 -38.92 5.74 36.08
N THR A 287 -39.86 6.68 36.17
CA THR A 287 -41.03 6.66 37.05
C THR A 287 -42.02 7.72 36.62
N ASN A 288 -43.24 7.27 36.61
CA ASN A 288 -44.57 7.81 36.66
C ASN A 288 -45.19 8.20 35.34
#